data_3d113e6ca7be6bd54aaea17f0683a96a
#
_entry.id   3d113e6ca7be6bd54aaea17f0683a96a
#
_cell.length_a   1.000
_cell.length_b   1.000
_cell.length_c   1.000
_cell.angle_alpha   90.00
_cell.angle_beta   90.00
_cell.angle_gamma   90.00
#
_symmetry.space_group_name_H-M   'P 1'
#
loop_
_entity.id
_entity.type
_entity.pdbx_description
1 polymer ?
#
loop_
_entity_poly.entity_id
_entity_poly.type
_entity_poly.pdbx_seq_one_letter_code
_entity_poly.pdbx_strand_id
1 'polypeptide(L)'
;AVIHDDNVQVVVELTGAAPAYGWIKEALSAGKDVVTANKAVIAEHGDELFALAQDKGGDLLFEAAVAGGIPIIRSLRSGLVANRVESLYGILNGTTNYMMTRMTRGEGDYDEILAEAQAKGYAEPDPTMDVSGMDAAQKLAILGRIAFHATGTGSDLFCEGIENIQSSDIEAARELGYTIKLLAIAKHTADGKVEARVHPAMVPSESLLANIHDEFNAIEIVGSAVGNQVFYGAGAGQMPTASAVVSDLVELAQRRNTGATTAIGDMVLDDEAAPFADIEDSIIRYFLRMRVADRPGVLAQITQLLATDEISIASVIQKERDLEGGTVQLIIVTHEARERSMRKAVAAIDALDFTEGATRLIRMEDQTCRTLGEIE
;
A
#
# COMPACT_ATOMS: atom_id res chain seq x y z
N ALA A 1 25.66 -25.85 7.68
CA ALA A 1 25.83 -26.66 8.92
C ALA A 1 24.48 -26.77 9.65
N VAL A 2 23.87 -25.66 10.10
CA VAL A 2 22.60 -25.70 10.86
C VAL A 2 21.45 -26.37 10.10
N ILE A 3 21.31 -26.03 8.81
CA ILE A 3 20.22 -26.55 7.94
C ILE A 3 20.27 -28.08 7.80
N HIS A 4 21.48 -28.68 7.85
CA HIS A 4 21.67 -30.13 7.69
C HIS A 4 21.84 -30.87 9.03
N ASP A 5 21.58 -30.23 10.16
CA ASP A 5 21.62 -30.89 11.46
C ASP A 5 20.26 -31.55 11.73
N ASP A 6 20.22 -32.87 11.89
CA ASP A 6 19.00 -33.64 12.15
C ASP A 6 18.33 -33.26 13.47
N ASN A 7 19.04 -32.63 14.40
CA ASN A 7 18.48 -32.16 15.65
C ASN A 7 17.77 -30.79 15.52
N VAL A 8 17.90 -30.12 14.38
CA VAL A 8 17.23 -28.83 14.09
C VAL A 8 15.98 -29.12 13.28
N GLN A 9 14.79 -28.82 13.83
CA GLN A 9 13.51 -28.99 13.18
C GLN A 9 13.00 -27.69 12.56
N VAL A 10 13.36 -26.54 13.13
CA VAL A 10 12.91 -25.21 12.71
C VAL A 10 14.10 -24.31 12.44
N VAL A 11 14.11 -23.63 11.31
CA VAL A 11 15.10 -22.62 10.94
C VAL A 11 14.45 -21.23 11.03
N VAL A 12 15.08 -20.30 11.77
CA VAL A 12 14.61 -18.92 11.88
C VAL A 12 15.55 -18.01 11.08
N GLU A 13 15.01 -17.36 10.06
CA GLU A 13 15.76 -16.44 9.19
C GLU A 13 15.32 -15.00 9.48
N LEU A 14 16.21 -14.20 10.04
CA LEU A 14 15.97 -12.79 10.44
C LEU A 14 17.10 -11.87 9.96
N THR A 15 17.92 -12.32 9.02
CA THR A 15 19.11 -11.58 8.62
C THR A 15 18.82 -10.47 7.61
N GLY A 16 17.73 -10.61 6.81
CA GLY A 16 17.46 -9.74 5.68
C GLY A 16 18.54 -9.77 4.59
N ALA A 17 19.47 -10.73 4.66
CA ALA A 17 20.61 -10.80 3.75
C ALA A 17 20.22 -11.33 2.36
N ALA A 18 20.95 -10.90 1.31
CA ALA A 18 20.70 -11.36 -0.07
C ALA A 18 20.66 -12.88 -0.26
N PRO A 19 21.47 -13.73 0.44
CA PRO A 19 21.39 -15.19 0.28
C PRO A 19 20.23 -15.86 1.04
N ALA A 20 19.39 -15.10 1.77
CA ALA A 20 18.31 -15.66 2.59
C ALA A 20 17.34 -16.56 1.81
N TYR A 21 17.00 -16.19 0.57
CA TYR A 21 16.19 -17.04 -0.32
C TYR A 21 16.78 -18.45 -0.45
N GLY A 22 18.08 -18.56 -0.75
CA GLY A 22 18.76 -19.86 -0.85
C GLY A 22 18.72 -20.67 0.45
N TRP A 23 18.89 -20.03 1.61
CA TRP A 23 18.83 -20.70 2.90
C TRP A 23 17.43 -21.19 3.26
N ILE A 24 16.40 -20.38 3.00
CA ILE A 24 14.99 -20.74 3.20
C ILE A 24 14.64 -21.93 2.31
N LYS A 25 14.97 -21.87 1.01
CA LYS A 25 14.73 -22.93 0.05
C LYS A 25 15.42 -24.24 0.43
N GLU A 26 16.67 -24.16 0.87
CA GLU A 26 17.47 -25.32 1.32
C GLU A 26 16.84 -25.94 2.59
N ALA A 27 16.41 -25.11 3.55
CA ALA A 27 15.75 -25.61 4.77
C ALA A 27 14.43 -26.32 4.48
N LEU A 28 13.56 -25.72 3.65
CA LEU A 28 12.30 -26.31 3.22
C LEU A 28 12.55 -27.60 2.42
N SER A 29 13.55 -27.64 1.52
CA SER A 29 13.93 -28.84 0.75
C SER A 29 14.37 -29.99 1.68
N ALA A 30 14.94 -29.69 2.83
CA ALA A 30 15.30 -30.64 3.88
C ALA A 30 14.12 -31.05 4.78
N GLY A 31 12.88 -30.62 4.49
CA GLY A 31 11.67 -30.92 5.28
C GLY A 31 11.64 -30.21 6.63
N LYS A 32 12.36 -29.10 6.77
CA LYS A 32 12.34 -28.27 8.01
C LYS A 32 11.32 -27.16 7.91
N ASP A 33 10.75 -26.78 9.04
CA ASP A 33 9.94 -25.58 9.13
C ASP A 33 10.82 -24.35 9.10
N VAL A 34 10.29 -23.26 8.55
CA VAL A 34 10.97 -21.98 8.50
C VAL A 34 10.08 -20.86 9.06
N VAL A 35 10.69 -20.00 9.87
CA VAL A 35 10.11 -18.72 10.29
C VAL A 35 11.00 -17.60 9.74
N THR A 36 10.40 -16.64 9.03
CA THR A 36 11.17 -15.52 8.45
C THR A 36 10.45 -14.18 8.61
N ALA A 37 11.22 -13.12 8.74
CA ALA A 37 10.76 -11.73 8.65
C ALA A 37 11.07 -11.08 7.29
N ASN A 38 11.62 -11.83 6.35
CA ASN A 38 12.15 -11.33 5.09
C ASN A 38 11.04 -11.12 4.06
N LYS A 39 10.42 -9.94 4.10
CA LYS A 39 9.33 -9.57 3.19
C LYS A 39 9.72 -9.65 1.72
N ALA A 40 10.97 -9.25 1.38
CA ALA A 40 11.43 -9.26 -0.01
C ALA A 40 11.45 -10.67 -0.58
N VAL A 41 11.96 -11.64 0.17
CA VAL A 41 11.98 -13.05 -0.24
C VAL A 41 10.55 -13.59 -0.40
N ILE A 42 9.65 -13.29 0.52
CA ILE A 42 8.27 -13.78 0.45
C ILE A 42 7.50 -13.09 -0.69
N ALA A 43 7.69 -11.78 -0.91
CA ALA A 43 7.04 -11.06 -2.00
C ALA A 43 7.50 -11.55 -3.39
N GLU A 44 8.77 -11.91 -3.53
CA GLU A 44 9.37 -12.26 -4.82
C GLU A 44 9.33 -13.77 -5.14
N HIS A 45 9.46 -14.61 -4.11
CA HIS A 45 9.59 -16.05 -4.27
C HIS A 45 8.53 -16.87 -3.52
N GLY A 46 7.49 -16.21 -3.00
CA GLY A 46 6.48 -16.85 -2.14
C GLY A 46 5.84 -18.06 -2.80
N ASP A 47 5.44 -17.99 -4.07
CA ASP A 47 4.79 -19.10 -4.79
C ASP A 47 5.64 -20.37 -4.79
N GLU A 48 6.91 -20.23 -5.16
CA GLU A 48 7.84 -21.35 -5.17
C GLU A 48 8.07 -21.92 -3.77
N LEU A 49 8.27 -21.06 -2.79
CA LEU A 49 8.58 -21.46 -1.41
C LEU A 49 7.37 -22.13 -0.73
N PHE A 50 6.15 -21.64 -0.97
CA PHE A 50 4.93 -22.26 -0.45
C PHE A 50 4.67 -23.64 -1.06
N ALA A 51 4.80 -23.75 -2.39
CA ALA A 51 4.68 -25.03 -3.08
C ALA A 51 5.74 -26.04 -2.59
N LEU A 52 6.99 -25.58 -2.40
CA LEU A 52 8.07 -26.39 -1.87
C LEU A 52 7.80 -26.87 -0.44
N ALA A 53 7.34 -25.98 0.43
CA ALA A 53 6.99 -26.33 1.80
C ALA A 53 5.88 -27.38 1.85
N GLN A 54 4.83 -27.20 1.04
CA GLN A 54 3.73 -28.17 0.92
C GLN A 54 4.23 -29.54 0.42
N ASP A 55 5.06 -29.58 -0.64
CA ASP A 55 5.61 -30.83 -1.20
C ASP A 55 6.48 -31.59 -0.18
N LYS A 56 7.23 -30.89 0.64
CA LYS A 56 8.14 -31.48 1.65
C LYS A 56 7.50 -31.70 3.02
N GLY A 57 6.28 -31.25 3.22
CA GLY A 57 5.54 -31.38 4.49
C GLY A 57 6.09 -30.50 5.61
N GLY A 58 6.79 -29.41 5.28
CA GLY A 58 7.23 -28.37 6.19
C GLY A 58 6.28 -27.18 6.22
N ASP A 59 6.45 -26.27 7.18
CA ASP A 59 5.74 -25.00 7.26
C ASP A 59 6.68 -23.81 6.99
N LEU A 60 6.14 -22.76 6.36
CA LEU A 60 6.81 -21.46 6.21
C LEU A 60 5.91 -20.39 6.83
N LEU A 61 6.31 -19.84 7.97
CA LEU A 61 5.59 -18.78 8.68
C LEU A 61 6.36 -17.46 8.60
N PHE A 62 5.64 -16.34 8.46
CA PHE A 62 6.24 -15.06 8.16
C PHE A 62 5.41 -13.86 8.65
N GLU A 63 4.75 -14.01 9.82
CA GLU A 63 3.93 -12.93 10.40
C GLU A 63 4.73 -11.61 10.51
N ALA A 64 6.00 -11.70 10.87
CA ALA A 64 6.88 -10.54 11.00
C ALA A 64 7.23 -9.84 9.67
N ALA A 65 6.92 -10.43 8.52
CA ALA A 65 7.24 -9.86 7.22
C ALA A 65 6.33 -8.67 6.84
N VAL A 66 5.11 -8.61 7.39
CA VAL A 66 4.14 -7.56 7.08
C VAL A 66 3.62 -6.92 8.37
N ALA A 67 3.72 -5.58 8.46
CA ALA A 67 3.19 -4.76 9.56
C ALA A 67 3.64 -5.19 10.98
N GLY A 68 4.79 -5.82 11.08
CA GLY A 68 5.54 -6.07 12.31
C GLY A 68 4.72 -6.65 13.47
N GLY A 69 4.24 -5.80 14.38
CA GLY A 69 3.49 -6.22 15.55
C GLY A 69 1.98 -6.45 15.33
N ILE A 70 1.48 -6.16 14.14
CA ILE A 70 0.06 -6.36 13.78
C ILE A 70 -0.12 -7.80 13.26
N PRO A 71 -0.95 -8.66 13.89
CA PRO A 71 -1.10 -10.07 13.48
C PRO A 71 -2.00 -10.20 12.25
N ILE A 72 -1.61 -9.58 11.13
CA ILE A 72 -2.46 -9.47 9.95
C ILE A 72 -2.51 -10.76 9.12
N ILE A 73 -1.37 -11.44 8.95
CA ILE A 73 -1.29 -12.67 8.15
C ILE A 73 -2.13 -13.76 8.81
N ARG A 74 -1.99 -13.94 10.12
CA ARG A 74 -2.80 -14.90 10.88
C ARG A 74 -4.28 -14.53 10.89
N SER A 75 -4.60 -13.23 10.99
CA SER A 75 -5.99 -12.78 10.94
C SER A 75 -6.64 -13.11 9.61
N LEU A 76 -5.96 -12.90 8.50
CA LEU A 76 -6.46 -13.26 7.17
C LEU A 76 -6.61 -14.79 7.03
N ARG A 77 -5.59 -15.55 7.40
CA ARG A 77 -5.55 -17.00 7.23
C ARG A 77 -6.51 -17.78 8.14
N SER A 78 -6.79 -17.29 9.32
CA SER A 78 -7.56 -18.03 10.33
C SER A 78 -8.77 -17.27 10.84
N GLY A 79 -8.61 -15.98 11.19
CA GLY A 79 -9.68 -15.19 11.80
C GLY A 79 -10.77 -14.78 10.81
N LEU A 80 -10.39 -14.51 9.58
CA LEU A 80 -11.27 -14.00 8.52
C LEU A 80 -11.57 -15.04 7.43
N VAL A 81 -11.14 -16.29 7.59
CA VAL A 81 -11.25 -17.37 6.59
C VAL A 81 -12.69 -17.63 6.11
N ALA A 82 -13.71 -17.28 6.91
CA ALA A 82 -15.11 -17.42 6.53
C ALA A 82 -15.62 -16.25 5.66
N ASN A 83 -14.77 -15.30 5.35
CA ASN A 83 -15.12 -14.10 4.55
C ASN A 83 -14.35 -14.10 3.24
N ARG A 84 -15.02 -13.65 2.17
CA ARG A 84 -14.31 -13.14 1.02
C ARG A 84 -13.87 -11.72 1.37
N VAL A 85 -12.58 -11.42 1.21
CA VAL A 85 -12.06 -10.07 1.33
C VAL A 85 -12.47 -9.29 0.08
N GLU A 86 -13.20 -8.20 0.25
CA GLU A 86 -13.69 -7.37 -0.86
C GLU A 86 -12.70 -6.27 -1.20
N SER A 87 -12.13 -5.64 -0.16
CA SER A 87 -11.07 -4.64 -0.31
C SER A 87 -10.15 -4.61 0.91
N LEU A 88 -8.94 -4.11 0.68
CA LEU A 88 -7.91 -3.86 1.67
C LEU A 88 -7.30 -2.49 1.42
N TYR A 89 -7.19 -1.69 2.49
CA TYR A 89 -6.50 -0.40 2.49
C TYR A 89 -5.48 -0.40 3.62
N GLY A 90 -4.22 -0.13 3.31
CA GLY A 90 -3.13 -0.23 4.28
C GLY A 90 -2.23 1.01 4.33
N ILE A 91 -1.95 1.48 5.54
CA ILE A 91 -0.79 2.32 5.83
C ILE A 91 0.30 1.34 6.28
N LEU A 92 1.15 0.91 5.34
CA LEU A 92 2.09 -0.21 5.53
C LEU A 92 3.54 0.22 5.76
N ASN A 93 3.82 1.52 5.68
CA ASN A 93 5.16 2.06 5.90
C ASN A 93 5.14 3.17 6.97
N GLY A 94 5.85 2.95 8.06
CA GLY A 94 5.90 3.87 9.21
C GLY A 94 6.65 5.16 8.90
N THR A 95 7.75 5.10 8.14
CA THR A 95 8.55 6.27 7.77
C THR A 95 7.73 7.28 6.99
N THR A 96 7.06 6.83 5.94
CA THR A 96 6.21 7.71 5.11
C THR A 96 5.00 8.23 5.87
N ASN A 97 4.37 7.41 6.74
CA ASN A 97 3.27 7.89 7.56
C ASN A 97 3.72 8.93 8.59
N TYR A 98 4.90 8.75 9.19
CA TYR A 98 5.51 9.77 10.04
C TYR A 98 5.74 11.08 9.27
N MET A 99 6.37 11.02 8.09
CA MET A 99 6.63 12.19 7.26
C MET A 99 5.34 12.91 6.88
N MET A 100 4.34 12.20 6.36
CA MET A 100 3.04 12.76 5.97
C MET A 100 2.30 13.36 7.17
N THR A 101 2.42 12.77 8.36
CA THR A 101 1.84 13.30 9.60
C THR A 101 2.45 14.65 9.97
N ARG A 102 3.77 14.75 9.93
CA ARG A 102 4.50 15.99 10.26
C ARG A 102 4.22 17.10 9.25
N MET A 103 4.24 16.78 7.93
CA MET A 103 3.86 17.71 6.87
C MET A 103 2.42 18.21 7.04
N THR A 104 1.48 17.32 7.39
CA THR A 104 0.07 17.68 7.62
C THR A 104 -0.10 18.62 8.81
N ARG A 105 0.73 18.49 9.83
CA ARG A 105 0.77 19.41 11.00
C ARG A 105 1.46 20.75 10.68
N GLY A 106 2.07 20.90 9.51
CA GLY A 106 2.82 22.11 9.12
C GLY A 106 4.15 22.27 9.86
N GLU A 107 4.78 21.17 10.25
CA GLU A 107 5.99 21.15 11.05
C GLU A 107 7.27 21.17 10.21
N GLY A 108 7.17 21.23 8.89
CA GLY A 108 8.25 21.34 7.91
C GLY A 108 7.83 20.89 6.52
N ASP A 109 8.72 21.06 5.57
CA ASP A 109 8.57 20.51 4.23
C ASP A 109 9.14 19.07 4.13
N TYR A 110 9.07 18.48 2.93
CA TYR A 110 9.52 17.12 2.70
C TYR A 110 10.99 16.88 3.10
N ASP A 111 11.90 17.77 2.67
CA ASP A 111 13.34 17.60 2.89
C ASP A 111 13.71 17.78 4.37
N GLU A 112 13.13 18.77 5.04
CA GLU A 112 13.33 19.02 6.46
C GLU A 112 12.86 17.84 7.32
N ILE A 113 11.68 17.29 7.01
CA ILE A 113 11.10 16.18 7.76
C ILE A 113 11.81 14.86 7.46
N LEU A 114 12.28 14.64 6.22
CA LEU A 114 13.10 13.48 5.89
C LEU A 114 14.41 13.49 6.69
N ALA A 115 15.09 14.63 6.77
CA ALA A 115 16.30 14.77 7.56
C ALA A 115 16.03 14.51 9.05
N GLU A 116 14.91 14.97 9.58
CA GLU A 116 14.49 14.69 10.96
C GLU A 116 14.23 13.19 11.18
N ALA A 117 13.51 12.53 10.24
CA ALA A 117 13.23 11.10 10.31
C ALA A 117 14.51 10.26 10.32
N GLN A 118 15.51 10.63 9.50
CA GLN A 118 16.83 10.01 9.50
C GLN A 118 17.57 10.23 10.83
N ALA A 119 17.55 11.44 11.37
CA ALA A 119 18.19 11.75 12.65
C ALA A 119 17.57 10.98 13.83
N LYS A 120 16.28 10.67 13.78
CA LYS A 120 15.55 9.88 14.77
C LYS A 120 15.64 8.36 14.55
N GLY A 121 16.22 7.91 13.43
CA GLY A 121 16.31 6.51 13.06
C GLY A 121 15.00 5.89 12.54
N TYR A 122 14.03 6.69 12.15
CA TYR A 122 12.82 6.24 11.45
C TYR A 122 13.06 5.99 9.97
N ALA A 123 14.00 6.72 9.36
CA ALA A 123 14.46 6.50 8.00
C ALA A 123 15.94 6.12 8.00
N GLU A 124 16.31 5.20 7.11
CA GLU A 124 17.72 4.85 6.85
C GLU A 124 18.43 5.97 6.08
N PRO A 125 19.78 5.99 6.01
CA PRO A 125 20.52 6.94 5.17
C PRO A 125 20.12 6.91 3.70
N ASP A 126 19.75 5.74 3.17
CA ASP A 126 19.08 5.59 1.88
C ASP A 126 17.60 5.28 2.12
N PRO A 127 16.70 6.28 2.05
CA PRO A 127 15.29 6.10 2.33
C PRO A 127 14.47 5.65 1.11
N THR A 128 15.12 5.38 -0.03
CA THR A 128 14.46 5.16 -1.33
C THR A 128 13.35 4.13 -1.26
N MET A 129 13.58 3.00 -0.60
CA MET A 129 12.58 1.93 -0.46
C MET A 129 11.32 2.41 0.26
N ASP A 130 11.46 3.30 1.24
CA ASP A 130 10.34 3.85 1.99
C ASP A 130 9.61 4.91 1.16
N VAL A 131 10.31 5.97 0.76
CA VAL A 131 9.69 7.17 0.16
C VAL A 131 9.14 6.92 -1.24
N SER A 132 9.71 5.98 -2.00
CA SER A 132 9.16 5.52 -3.29
C SER A 132 7.90 4.67 -3.16
N GLY A 133 7.56 4.18 -1.96
CA GLY A 133 6.44 3.28 -1.71
C GLY A 133 6.74 1.80 -1.95
N MET A 134 7.95 1.43 -2.37
CA MET A 134 8.30 0.05 -2.73
C MET A 134 8.22 -0.91 -1.53
N ASP A 135 8.57 -0.47 -0.33
CA ASP A 135 8.37 -1.24 0.91
C ASP A 135 6.89 -1.61 1.11
N ALA A 136 6.00 -0.65 0.91
CA ALA A 136 4.56 -0.88 1.00
C ALA A 136 4.05 -1.80 -0.15
N ALA A 137 4.62 -1.68 -1.36
CA ALA A 137 4.27 -2.51 -2.51
C ALA A 137 4.65 -3.99 -2.28
N GLN A 138 5.83 -4.27 -1.74
CA GLN A 138 6.23 -5.64 -1.36
C GLN A 138 5.28 -6.24 -0.33
N LYS A 139 4.90 -5.48 0.70
CA LYS A 139 3.94 -5.92 1.72
C LYS A 139 2.55 -6.14 1.13
N LEU A 140 2.12 -5.26 0.21
CA LEU A 140 0.83 -5.39 -0.47
C LEU A 140 0.79 -6.63 -1.38
N ALA A 141 1.88 -6.97 -2.08
CA ALA A 141 1.95 -8.19 -2.88
C ALA A 141 1.73 -9.44 -2.01
N ILE A 142 2.33 -9.49 -0.81
CA ILE A 142 2.11 -10.58 0.15
C ILE A 142 0.64 -10.63 0.60
N LEU A 143 0.08 -9.49 0.98
CA LEU A 143 -1.32 -9.42 1.42
C LEU A 143 -2.29 -9.73 0.27
N GLY A 144 -2.00 -9.28 -0.95
CA GLY A 144 -2.76 -9.57 -2.15
C GLY A 144 -2.85 -11.07 -2.44
N ARG A 145 -1.73 -11.78 -2.27
CA ARG A 145 -1.70 -13.24 -2.38
C ARG A 145 -2.62 -13.92 -1.37
N ILE A 146 -2.54 -13.52 -0.10
CA ILE A 146 -3.28 -14.18 0.98
C ILE A 146 -4.77 -13.85 0.92
N ALA A 147 -5.11 -12.59 0.68
CA ALA A 147 -6.47 -12.08 0.78
C ALA A 147 -7.27 -12.22 -0.52
N PHE A 148 -6.60 -12.23 -1.67
CA PHE A 148 -7.25 -12.16 -2.99
C PHE A 148 -6.82 -13.28 -3.94
N HIS A 149 -5.95 -14.21 -3.52
CA HIS A 149 -5.33 -15.23 -4.37
C HIS A 149 -4.66 -14.63 -5.62
N ALA A 150 -4.03 -13.46 -5.47
CA ALA A 150 -3.35 -12.78 -6.57
C ALA A 150 -1.93 -13.29 -6.78
N THR A 151 -1.50 -13.38 -8.04
CA THR A 151 -0.11 -13.67 -8.42
C THR A 151 0.62 -12.38 -8.78
N GLY A 152 1.90 -12.30 -8.41
CA GLY A 152 2.77 -11.18 -8.76
C GLY A 152 3.63 -10.74 -7.59
N THR A 153 4.52 -9.82 -7.88
CA THR A 153 5.52 -9.26 -6.96
C THR A 153 5.23 -7.78 -6.70
N GLY A 154 5.96 -7.17 -5.78
CA GLY A 154 5.84 -5.72 -5.53
C GLY A 154 6.17 -4.85 -6.75
N SER A 155 6.99 -5.34 -7.68
CA SER A 155 7.34 -4.63 -8.92
C SER A 155 6.26 -4.70 -10.01
N ASP A 156 5.31 -5.61 -9.88
CA ASP A 156 4.17 -5.72 -10.82
C ASP A 156 3.03 -4.76 -10.45
N LEU A 157 3.10 -4.15 -9.27
CA LEU A 157 2.11 -3.19 -8.80
C LEU A 157 2.41 -1.77 -9.29
N PHE A 158 1.37 -1.00 -9.54
CA PHE A 158 1.55 0.43 -9.67
C PHE A 158 2.04 1.01 -8.33
N CYS A 159 3.18 1.71 -8.38
CA CYS A 159 3.78 2.31 -7.19
C CYS A 159 4.19 3.76 -7.47
N GLU A 160 3.70 4.68 -6.65
CA GLU A 160 4.07 6.10 -6.65
C GLU A 160 4.38 6.51 -5.21
N GLY A 161 5.55 7.12 -5.00
CA GLY A 161 6.02 7.55 -3.68
C GLY A 161 5.52 8.92 -3.26
N ILE A 162 6.04 9.38 -2.12
CA ILE A 162 5.67 10.69 -1.53
C ILE A 162 6.60 11.83 -1.92
N GLU A 163 7.68 11.58 -2.67
CA GLU A 163 8.74 12.54 -2.97
C GLU A 163 8.23 13.82 -3.65
N ASN A 164 7.12 13.69 -4.33
CA ASN A 164 6.52 14.79 -5.08
C ASN A 164 5.41 15.54 -4.31
N ILE A 165 5.05 15.12 -3.11
CA ILE A 165 3.99 15.78 -2.32
C ILE A 165 4.54 17.08 -1.72
N GLN A 166 3.83 18.17 -1.95
CA GLN A 166 4.16 19.51 -1.48
C GLN A 166 3.22 19.98 -0.36
N SER A 167 3.66 20.90 0.46
CA SER A 167 2.82 21.52 1.51
C SER A 167 1.53 22.13 0.94
N SER A 168 1.60 22.69 -0.29
CA SER A 168 0.42 23.22 -0.98
C SER A 168 -0.60 22.16 -1.40
N ASP A 169 -0.17 20.89 -1.62
CA ASP A 169 -1.09 19.78 -1.87
C ASP A 169 -1.84 19.42 -0.58
N ILE A 170 -1.11 19.40 0.54
CA ILE A 170 -1.67 19.10 1.88
C ILE A 170 -2.65 20.19 2.31
N GLU A 171 -2.32 21.46 2.09
CA GLU A 171 -3.24 22.57 2.38
C GLU A 171 -4.52 22.48 1.55
N ALA A 172 -4.38 22.22 0.25
CA ALA A 172 -5.53 22.08 -0.63
C ALA A 172 -6.41 20.86 -0.25
N ALA A 173 -5.79 19.73 0.11
CA ALA A 173 -6.50 18.56 0.61
C ALA A 173 -7.30 18.90 1.88
N ARG A 174 -6.66 19.56 2.85
CA ARG A 174 -7.31 19.97 4.11
C ARG A 174 -8.50 20.91 3.88
N GLU A 175 -8.39 21.88 2.98
CA GLU A 175 -9.48 22.78 2.62
C GLU A 175 -10.70 22.02 2.03
N LEU A 176 -10.45 20.91 1.37
CA LEU A 176 -11.48 20.04 0.81
C LEU A 176 -12.02 19.00 1.82
N GLY A 177 -11.47 18.94 3.04
CA GLY A 177 -11.86 17.96 4.06
C GLY A 177 -11.16 16.61 3.93
N TYR A 178 -9.98 16.58 3.29
CA TYR A 178 -9.19 15.37 3.06
C TYR A 178 -7.81 15.44 3.73
N THR A 179 -7.27 14.27 4.00
CA THR A 179 -5.89 14.06 4.47
C THR A 179 -5.16 13.22 3.43
N ILE A 180 -3.89 13.53 3.15
CA ILE A 180 -3.07 12.72 2.22
C ILE A 180 -2.32 11.66 3.02
N LYS A 181 -2.44 10.39 2.57
CA LYS A 181 -1.71 9.24 3.11
C LYS A 181 -1.06 8.45 1.97
N LEU A 182 0.09 7.83 2.21
CA LEU A 182 0.57 6.78 1.30
C LEU A 182 -0.24 5.51 1.59
N LEU A 183 -1.10 5.12 0.65
CA LEU A 183 -1.96 3.94 0.80
C LEU A 183 -1.50 2.80 -0.10
N ALA A 184 -1.50 1.61 0.46
CA ALA A 184 -1.49 0.33 -0.23
C ALA A 184 -2.94 -0.15 -0.35
N ILE A 185 -3.42 -0.37 -1.57
CA ILE A 185 -4.82 -0.66 -1.85
C ILE A 185 -4.90 -1.93 -2.67
N ALA A 186 -5.75 -2.88 -2.27
CA ALA A 186 -6.12 -4.04 -3.08
C ALA A 186 -7.64 -4.26 -3.05
N LYS A 187 -8.23 -4.57 -4.20
CA LYS A 187 -9.66 -4.86 -4.32
C LYS A 187 -9.97 -5.68 -5.56
N HIS A 188 -11.06 -6.44 -5.53
CA HIS A 188 -11.55 -7.12 -6.72
C HIS A 188 -12.07 -6.12 -7.74
N THR A 189 -11.77 -6.36 -9.00
CA THR A 189 -12.38 -5.65 -10.13
C THR A 189 -13.64 -6.37 -10.59
N ALA A 190 -14.48 -5.68 -11.34
CA ALA A 190 -15.73 -6.27 -11.86
C ALA A 190 -15.50 -7.45 -12.84
N ASP A 191 -14.34 -7.50 -13.49
CA ASP A 191 -13.92 -8.59 -14.40
C ASP A 191 -13.16 -9.73 -13.71
N GLY A 192 -13.10 -9.72 -12.35
CA GLY A 192 -12.55 -10.81 -11.54
C GLY A 192 -11.03 -10.75 -11.33
N LYS A 193 -10.37 -9.70 -11.81
CA LYS A 193 -8.95 -9.45 -11.49
C LYS A 193 -8.79 -8.80 -10.12
N VAL A 194 -7.54 -8.61 -9.72
CA VAL A 194 -7.18 -7.90 -8.49
C VAL A 194 -6.49 -6.60 -8.85
N GLU A 195 -7.16 -5.47 -8.60
CA GLU A 195 -6.52 -4.16 -8.63
C GLU A 195 -5.66 -4.02 -7.38
N ALA A 196 -4.36 -3.76 -7.55
CA ALA A 196 -3.45 -3.51 -6.45
C ALA A 196 -2.49 -2.36 -6.79
N ARG A 197 -2.36 -1.39 -5.87
CA ARG A 197 -1.57 -0.17 -6.09
C ARG A 197 -1.09 0.45 -4.79
N VAL A 198 0.01 1.18 -4.88
CA VAL A 198 0.55 2.01 -3.78
C VAL A 198 0.75 3.42 -4.30
N HIS A 199 0.15 4.40 -3.66
CA HIS A 199 0.32 5.80 -4.05
C HIS A 199 -0.16 6.75 -2.93
N PRO A 200 0.26 8.02 -2.94
CA PRO A 200 -0.39 9.07 -2.15
C PRO A 200 -1.87 9.17 -2.54
N ALA A 201 -2.73 9.09 -1.56
CA ALA A 201 -4.17 9.17 -1.74
C ALA A 201 -4.80 10.20 -0.79
N MET A 202 -5.77 10.95 -1.28
CA MET A 202 -6.63 11.79 -0.47
C MET A 202 -7.74 10.92 0.14
N VAL A 203 -7.77 10.84 1.47
CA VAL A 203 -8.81 10.14 2.22
C VAL A 203 -9.64 11.14 3.03
N PRO A 204 -10.95 10.94 3.22
CA PRO A 204 -11.77 11.81 4.05
C PRO A 204 -11.15 11.97 5.44
N SER A 205 -11.03 13.21 5.92
CA SER A 205 -10.37 13.50 7.21
C SER A 205 -11.08 12.85 8.42
N GLU A 206 -12.33 12.47 8.26
CA GLU A 206 -13.12 11.77 9.28
C GLU A 206 -12.87 10.24 9.28
N SER A 207 -12.20 9.70 8.26
CA SER A 207 -11.92 8.26 8.16
C SER A 207 -10.93 7.81 9.22
N LEU A 208 -11.00 6.53 9.61
CA LEU A 208 -10.05 5.95 10.55
C LEU A 208 -8.61 6.04 10.03
N LEU A 209 -8.39 5.74 8.75
CA LEU A 209 -7.04 5.78 8.14
C LEU A 209 -6.45 7.19 8.11
N ALA A 210 -7.25 8.24 7.92
CA ALA A 210 -6.79 9.62 8.00
C ALA A 210 -6.19 9.97 9.37
N ASN A 211 -6.71 9.33 10.43
CA ASN A 211 -6.36 9.57 11.82
C ASN A 211 -5.29 8.62 12.38
N ILE A 212 -4.65 7.82 11.53
CA ILE A 212 -3.45 7.06 11.89
C ILE A 212 -2.23 7.97 11.71
N HIS A 213 -1.58 8.31 12.81
CA HIS A 213 -0.50 9.28 12.85
C HIS A 213 0.84 8.66 13.16
N ASP A 214 1.90 9.45 12.95
CA ASP A 214 3.28 9.15 13.28
C ASP A 214 3.77 7.85 12.60
N GLU A 215 4.58 7.03 13.24
CA GLU A 215 5.16 5.80 12.66
C GLU A 215 4.22 4.58 12.66
N PHE A 216 2.98 4.74 13.08
CA PHE A 216 2.05 3.64 13.19
C PHE A 216 1.51 3.17 11.84
N ASN A 217 1.26 1.87 11.77
CA ASN A 217 0.61 1.22 10.64
C ASN A 217 -0.86 0.91 10.95
N ALA A 218 -1.65 0.83 9.91
CA ALA A 218 -3.02 0.32 9.99
C ALA A 218 -3.40 -0.40 8.71
N ILE A 219 -4.26 -1.42 8.84
CA ILE A 219 -4.80 -2.17 7.72
C ILE A 219 -6.31 -2.27 7.93
N GLU A 220 -7.07 -1.70 7.02
CA GLU A 220 -8.51 -1.83 6.95
C GLU A 220 -8.86 -2.92 5.95
N ILE A 221 -9.67 -3.88 6.36
CA ILE A 221 -10.17 -4.99 5.54
C ILE A 221 -11.69 -4.92 5.52
N VAL A 222 -12.26 -4.97 4.34
CA VAL A 222 -13.70 -5.14 4.16
C VAL A 222 -13.98 -6.61 3.84
N GLY A 223 -14.62 -7.30 4.75
CA GLY A 223 -15.02 -8.69 4.57
C GLY A 223 -16.50 -8.81 4.28
N SER A 224 -16.86 -9.77 3.42
CA SER A 224 -18.23 -9.96 2.91
C SER A 224 -19.31 -10.20 3.97
N ALA A 225 -18.93 -10.65 5.16
CA ALA A 225 -19.86 -10.91 6.26
C ALA A 225 -19.55 -10.09 7.52
N VAL A 226 -18.27 -9.81 7.80
CA VAL A 226 -17.89 -9.07 9.01
C VAL A 226 -17.87 -7.56 8.81
N GLY A 227 -17.97 -7.09 7.54
CA GLY A 227 -17.82 -5.67 7.21
C GLY A 227 -16.39 -5.17 7.46
N ASN A 228 -16.28 -3.90 7.86
CA ASN A 228 -14.97 -3.26 8.07
C ASN A 228 -14.30 -3.76 9.36
N GLN A 229 -13.04 -4.16 9.20
CA GLN A 229 -12.14 -4.50 10.30
C GLN A 229 -10.87 -3.66 10.18
N VAL A 230 -10.44 -3.02 11.26
CA VAL A 230 -9.20 -2.24 11.26
C VAL A 230 -8.22 -2.83 12.25
N PHE A 231 -7.04 -3.13 11.75
CA PHE A 231 -5.89 -3.61 12.52
C PHE A 231 -4.88 -2.46 12.63
N TYR A 232 -4.54 -2.07 13.85
CA TYR A 232 -3.67 -0.93 14.13
C TYR A 232 -2.56 -1.30 15.10
N GLY A 233 -1.36 -0.79 14.88
CA GLY A 233 -0.25 -0.98 15.80
C GLY A 233 1.10 -0.55 15.24
N ALA A 234 2.16 -0.92 15.94
CA ALA A 234 3.52 -0.68 15.50
C ALA A 234 3.88 -1.58 14.31
N GLY A 235 4.15 -0.97 13.16
CA GLY A 235 4.47 -1.66 11.91
C GLY A 235 5.90 -2.18 11.82
N ALA A 236 6.79 -1.73 12.71
CA ALA A 236 8.20 -2.11 12.80
C ALA A 236 8.70 -1.98 14.23
N GLY A 237 9.94 -2.38 14.46
CA GLY A 237 10.62 -2.26 15.75
C GLY A 237 11.00 -3.61 16.36
N GLN A 238 12.01 -3.60 17.20
CA GLN A 238 12.61 -4.81 17.76
C GLN A 238 11.58 -5.71 18.48
N MET A 239 10.82 -5.14 19.41
CA MET A 239 9.87 -5.90 20.22
C MET A 239 8.62 -6.34 19.43
N PRO A 240 8.00 -5.48 18.59
CA PRO A 240 6.90 -5.89 17.72
C PRO A 240 7.28 -7.04 16.78
N THR A 241 8.42 -6.93 16.10
CA THR A 241 8.95 -7.98 15.21
C THR A 241 9.25 -9.27 15.97
N ALA A 242 9.91 -9.18 17.13
CA ALA A 242 10.20 -10.36 17.97
C ALA A 242 8.91 -11.04 18.44
N SER A 243 7.87 -10.29 18.79
CA SER A 243 6.57 -10.82 19.18
C SER A 243 5.93 -11.66 18.07
N ALA A 244 5.97 -11.18 16.83
CA ALA A 244 5.44 -11.90 15.67
C ALA A 244 6.23 -13.19 15.40
N VAL A 245 7.57 -13.13 15.40
CA VAL A 245 8.44 -14.30 15.22
C VAL A 245 8.20 -15.36 16.30
N VAL A 246 8.14 -14.94 17.56
CA VAL A 246 7.87 -15.88 18.67
C VAL A 246 6.48 -16.47 18.56
N SER A 247 5.49 -15.70 18.12
CA SER A 247 4.13 -16.19 17.87
C SER A 247 4.10 -17.31 16.81
N ASP A 248 4.86 -17.14 15.72
CA ASP A 248 5.02 -18.16 14.68
C ASP A 248 5.70 -19.41 15.22
N LEU A 249 6.74 -19.26 16.02
CA LEU A 249 7.41 -20.40 16.67
C LEU A 249 6.47 -21.17 17.62
N VAL A 250 5.64 -20.46 18.38
CA VAL A 250 4.64 -21.08 19.27
C VAL A 250 3.60 -21.85 18.44
N GLU A 251 3.15 -21.29 17.32
CA GLU A 251 2.22 -21.96 16.41
C GLU A 251 2.83 -23.27 15.86
N LEU A 252 4.06 -23.24 15.37
CA LEU A 252 4.77 -24.44 14.89
C LEU A 252 4.91 -25.49 15.99
N ALA A 253 5.29 -25.09 17.21
CA ALA A 253 5.42 -26.01 18.33
C ALA A 253 4.07 -26.69 18.69
N GLN A 254 2.97 -25.94 18.67
CA GLN A 254 1.63 -26.48 18.92
C GLN A 254 1.21 -27.47 17.84
N ARG A 255 1.44 -27.16 16.56
CA ARG A 255 1.11 -28.05 15.43
C ARG A 255 1.90 -29.36 15.49
N ARG A 256 3.20 -29.29 15.70
CA ARG A 256 4.04 -30.48 15.84
C ARG A 256 3.58 -31.38 16.99
N ASN A 257 3.20 -30.81 18.12
CA ASN A 257 2.72 -31.58 19.29
C ASN A 257 1.37 -32.25 19.04
N THR A 258 0.52 -31.69 18.18
CA THR A 258 -0.81 -32.21 17.87
C THR A 258 -0.85 -33.11 16.63
N GLY A 259 0.23 -33.15 15.86
CA GLY A 259 0.28 -33.81 14.55
C GLY A 259 -0.62 -33.17 13.51
N ALA A 260 -0.93 -31.88 13.67
CA ALA A 260 -1.73 -31.14 12.70
C ALA A 260 -0.97 -30.99 11.36
N THR A 261 -1.74 -30.98 10.28
CA THR A 261 -1.21 -30.74 8.93
C THR A 261 -0.67 -29.31 8.78
N THR A 262 0.17 -29.10 7.77
CA THR A 262 0.80 -27.81 7.50
C THR A 262 -0.21 -26.67 7.33
N ALA A 263 0.16 -25.47 7.76
CA ALA A 263 -0.64 -24.25 7.61
C ALA A 263 -0.58 -23.64 6.20
N ILE A 264 0.26 -24.20 5.36
CA ILE A 264 0.66 -23.53 4.10
C ILE A 264 -0.27 -23.83 2.93
N GLY A 265 -1.14 -24.86 3.06
CA GLY A 265 -2.00 -25.32 1.97
C GLY A 265 -2.84 -24.20 1.32
N ASP A 266 -3.34 -23.30 2.15
CA ASP A 266 -4.18 -22.16 1.69
C ASP A 266 -3.37 -21.03 1.01
N MET A 267 -2.04 -21.12 0.98
CA MET A 267 -1.16 -20.13 0.39
C MET A 267 -0.57 -20.57 -0.96
N VAL A 268 -0.74 -21.84 -1.29
CA VAL A 268 -0.39 -22.35 -2.63
C VAL A 268 -1.51 -21.94 -3.56
N LEU A 269 -1.17 -21.08 -4.52
CA LEU A 269 -2.13 -20.61 -5.52
C LEU A 269 -2.46 -21.76 -6.50
N ASP A 270 -3.72 -21.81 -6.87
CA ASP A 270 -4.23 -22.74 -7.89
C ASP A 270 -4.22 -22.09 -9.29
N ASP A 271 -4.74 -22.81 -10.28
CA ASP A 271 -4.84 -22.35 -11.66
C ASP A 271 -5.84 -21.15 -11.85
N GLU A 272 -6.63 -20.84 -10.84
CA GLU A 272 -7.59 -19.71 -10.84
C GLU A 272 -6.96 -18.40 -10.34
N ALA A 273 -5.73 -18.45 -9.82
CA ALA A 273 -5.03 -17.27 -9.33
C ALA A 273 -4.83 -16.23 -10.45
N ALA A 274 -5.21 -14.99 -10.18
CA ALA A 274 -5.20 -13.91 -11.17
C ALA A 274 -3.99 -12.98 -10.96
N PRO A 275 -3.37 -12.48 -12.06
CA PRO A 275 -2.37 -11.43 -11.94
C PRO A 275 -3.01 -10.11 -11.50
N PHE A 276 -2.19 -9.20 -11.01
CA PHE A 276 -2.64 -7.84 -10.72
C PHE A 276 -3.10 -7.12 -11.99
N ALA A 277 -4.18 -6.36 -11.86
CA ALA A 277 -4.73 -5.56 -12.95
C ALA A 277 -3.85 -4.34 -13.23
N ASP A 278 -3.85 -3.88 -14.49
CA ASP A 278 -3.18 -2.64 -14.86
C ASP A 278 -3.94 -1.45 -14.25
N ILE A 279 -3.21 -0.54 -13.60
CA ILE A 279 -3.74 0.70 -13.02
C ILE A 279 -4.48 1.54 -14.07
N GLU A 280 -4.07 1.48 -15.33
CA GLU A 280 -4.69 2.26 -16.40
C GLU A 280 -6.17 1.97 -16.61
N ASP A 281 -6.64 0.81 -16.17
CA ASP A 281 -8.05 0.40 -16.23
C ASP A 281 -8.84 0.78 -14.98
N SER A 282 -8.18 1.22 -13.93
CA SER A 282 -8.83 1.64 -12.68
C SER A 282 -9.73 2.86 -12.89
N ILE A 283 -10.86 2.87 -12.18
CA ILE A 283 -11.83 3.96 -12.19
C ILE A 283 -11.80 4.61 -10.81
N ILE A 284 -11.31 5.85 -10.77
CA ILE A 284 -10.97 6.57 -9.53
C ILE A 284 -11.40 8.03 -9.66
N ARG A 285 -11.62 8.69 -8.53
CA ARG A 285 -11.76 10.15 -8.49
C ARG A 285 -10.39 10.80 -8.38
N TYR A 286 -10.27 12.01 -8.93
CA TYR A 286 -8.99 12.71 -8.99
C TYR A 286 -9.08 14.15 -8.48
N PHE A 287 -8.03 14.55 -7.79
CA PHE A 287 -7.68 15.91 -7.48
C PHE A 287 -6.56 16.35 -8.44
N LEU A 288 -6.78 17.45 -9.11
CA LEU A 288 -5.80 18.10 -9.98
C LEU A 288 -5.48 19.49 -9.43
N ARG A 289 -4.20 19.81 -9.28
CA ARG A 289 -3.72 21.16 -8.92
C ARG A 289 -2.71 21.61 -9.96
N MET A 290 -2.93 22.77 -10.57
CA MET A 290 -2.09 23.33 -11.62
C MET A 290 -1.92 24.84 -11.44
N ARG A 291 -0.83 25.39 -11.97
CA ARG A 291 -0.62 26.82 -12.12
C ARG A 291 -0.85 27.20 -13.57
N VAL A 292 -1.72 28.16 -13.79
CA VAL A 292 -2.10 28.59 -15.16
C VAL A 292 -2.13 30.12 -15.26
N ALA A 293 -1.93 30.65 -16.47
CA ALA A 293 -2.08 32.07 -16.72
C ALA A 293 -3.51 32.54 -16.38
N ASP A 294 -3.63 33.67 -15.68
CA ASP A 294 -4.93 34.27 -15.34
C ASP A 294 -5.45 35.10 -16.49
N ARG A 295 -6.02 34.44 -17.48
CA ARG A 295 -6.64 35.10 -18.64
C ARG A 295 -7.91 34.41 -19.10
N PRO A 296 -8.84 35.15 -19.73
CA PRO A 296 -10.06 34.55 -20.27
C PRO A 296 -9.76 33.40 -21.26
N GLY A 297 -10.54 32.30 -21.16
CA GLY A 297 -10.43 31.16 -22.06
C GLY A 297 -9.54 30.03 -21.55
N VAL A 298 -8.69 30.22 -20.53
CA VAL A 298 -7.84 29.16 -19.97
C VAL A 298 -8.66 28.01 -19.41
N LEU A 299 -9.59 28.31 -18.51
CA LEU A 299 -10.48 27.28 -17.94
C LEU A 299 -11.30 26.55 -19.01
N ALA A 300 -11.76 27.27 -20.03
CA ALA A 300 -12.53 26.65 -21.13
C ALA A 300 -11.71 25.63 -21.93
N GLN A 301 -10.43 25.89 -22.18
CA GLN A 301 -9.55 24.95 -22.88
C GLN A 301 -9.25 23.72 -22.02
N ILE A 302 -8.98 23.91 -20.72
CA ILE A 302 -8.74 22.80 -19.78
C ILE A 302 -9.99 21.91 -19.68
N THR A 303 -11.17 22.50 -19.50
CA THR A 303 -12.41 21.73 -19.39
C THR A 303 -12.76 21.03 -20.69
N GLN A 304 -12.40 21.60 -21.84
CA GLN A 304 -12.58 20.94 -23.15
C GLN A 304 -11.68 19.71 -23.29
N LEU A 305 -10.43 19.75 -22.81
CA LEU A 305 -9.54 18.58 -22.80
C LEU A 305 -10.10 17.46 -21.92
N LEU A 306 -10.53 17.80 -20.69
CA LEU A 306 -11.17 16.84 -19.80
C LEU A 306 -12.41 16.19 -20.43
N ALA A 307 -13.29 17.01 -21.04
CA ALA A 307 -14.50 16.54 -21.72
C ALA A 307 -14.20 15.63 -22.92
N THR A 308 -13.09 15.87 -23.65
CA THR A 308 -12.69 15.03 -24.79
C THR A 308 -12.35 13.61 -24.37
N ASP A 309 -11.84 13.42 -23.15
CA ASP A 309 -11.52 12.13 -22.56
C ASP A 309 -12.63 11.62 -21.61
N GLU A 310 -13.86 12.17 -21.73
CA GLU A 310 -15.07 11.78 -20.97
C GLU A 310 -14.92 11.97 -19.44
N ILE A 311 -14.08 12.90 -19.02
CA ILE A 311 -13.85 13.18 -17.61
C ILE A 311 -14.84 14.25 -17.13
N SER A 312 -15.70 13.87 -16.18
CA SER A 312 -16.68 14.76 -15.56
C SER A 312 -16.09 15.50 -14.36
N ILE A 313 -16.36 16.79 -14.26
CA ILE A 313 -15.84 17.66 -13.20
C ILE A 313 -16.86 17.73 -12.06
N ALA A 314 -16.40 17.47 -10.83
CA ALA A 314 -17.20 17.62 -9.61
C ALA A 314 -17.12 19.03 -9.05
N SER A 315 -15.91 19.64 -9.01
CA SER A 315 -15.73 21.02 -8.56
C SER A 315 -14.50 21.67 -9.21
N VAL A 316 -14.55 22.99 -9.27
CA VAL A 316 -13.44 23.85 -9.72
C VAL A 316 -13.25 24.95 -8.69
N ILE A 317 -12.01 25.13 -8.23
CA ILE A 317 -11.63 26.17 -7.28
C ILE A 317 -10.47 26.95 -7.89
N GLN A 318 -10.66 28.24 -8.06
CA GLN A 318 -9.61 29.14 -8.46
C GLN A 318 -9.25 30.01 -7.26
N LYS A 319 -8.01 29.92 -6.79
CA LYS A 319 -7.52 30.76 -5.70
C LYS A 319 -7.22 32.18 -6.21
N GLU A 320 -7.17 33.13 -5.28
CA GLU A 320 -6.94 34.55 -5.61
C GLU A 320 -5.62 34.74 -6.39
N ARG A 321 -5.61 35.82 -7.20
CA ARG A 321 -4.47 36.21 -8.05
C ARG A 321 -3.19 36.35 -7.23
N ASP A 322 -2.11 35.76 -7.72
CA ASP A 322 -0.78 36.23 -7.40
C ASP A 322 -0.55 37.55 -8.18
N LEU A 323 -0.57 38.65 -7.46
CA LEU A 323 -0.50 40.01 -8.03
C LEU A 323 0.82 40.30 -8.78
N GLU A 324 1.86 39.50 -8.57
CA GLU A 324 3.19 39.70 -9.19
C GLU A 324 3.46 38.82 -10.41
N GLY A 325 2.75 37.70 -10.60
CA GLY A 325 3.11 36.71 -11.62
C GLY A 325 2.14 36.53 -12.79
N GLY A 326 0.92 37.06 -12.73
CA GLY A 326 -0.08 36.85 -13.79
C GLY A 326 -0.57 35.42 -13.92
N THR A 327 -0.23 34.52 -12.95
CA THR A 327 -0.70 33.13 -12.84
C THR A 327 -1.64 32.94 -11.66
N VAL A 328 -2.40 31.88 -11.71
CA VAL A 328 -3.36 31.51 -10.66
C VAL A 328 -3.28 30.02 -10.42
N GLN A 329 -3.49 29.62 -9.16
CA GLN A 329 -3.66 28.23 -8.82
C GLN A 329 -5.10 27.78 -9.14
N LEU A 330 -5.22 26.79 -10.00
CA LEU A 330 -6.47 26.15 -10.35
C LEU A 330 -6.51 24.73 -9.75
N ILE A 331 -7.59 24.44 -9.03
CA ILE A 331 -7.85 23.11 -8.48
C ILE A 331 -9.10 22.57 -9.15
N ILE A 332 -9.04 21.33 -9.64
CA ILE A 332 -10.16 20.62 -10.22
C ILE A 332 -10.30 19.28 -9.49
N VAL A 333 -11.50 18.99 -8.99
CA VAL A 333 -11.88 17.67 -8.51
C VAL A 333 -12.80 17.04 -9.52
N THR A 334 -12.55 15.78 -9.87
CA THR A 334 -13.36 15.07 -10.86
C THR A 334 -14.35 14.11 -10.19
N HIS A 335 -15.37 13.69 -10.91
CA HIS A 335 -16.04 12.43 -10.65
C HIS A 335 -15.12 11.27 -11.02
N GLU A 336 -15.59 10.04 -10.83
CA GLU A 336 -14.85 8.85 -11.24
C GLU A 336 -14.52 8.90 -12.73
N ALA A 337 -13.25 8.63 -13.05
CA ALA A 337 -12.74 8.58 -14.41
C ALA A 337 -11.67 7.48 -14.52
N ARG A 338 -11.49 6.97 -15.72
CA ARG A 338 -10.46 5.97 -15.98
C ARG A 338 -9.06 6.57 -15.90
N GLU A 339 -8.13 5.90 -15.21
CA GLU A 339 -6.74 6.37 -15.03
C GLU A 339 -6.07 6.73 -16.37
N ARG A 340 -6.20 5.88 -17.40
CA ARG A 340 -5.66 6.14 -18.74
C ARG A 340 -6.15 7.47 -19.34
N SER A 341 -7.46 7.71 -19.25
CA SER A 341 -8.06 8.95 -19.71
C SER A 341 -7.53 10.16 -18.95
N MET A 342 -7.43 10.01 -17.62
CA MET A 342 -6.92 11.08 -16.76
C MET A 342 -5.47 11.42 -17.06
N ARG A 343 -4.58 10.43 -17.19
CA ARG A 343 -3.17 10.65 -17.52
C ARG A 343 -3.01 11.35 -18.88
N LYS A 344 -3.79 10.92 -19.86
CA LYS A 344 -3.78 11.53 -21.19
C LYS A 344 -4.23 12.99 -21.13
N ALA A 345 -5.31 13.31 -20.41
CA ALA A 345 -5.80 14.66 -20.23
C ALA A 345 -4.79 15.54 -19.50
N VAL A 346 -4.16 15.06 -18.43
CA VAL A 346 -3.12 15.79 -17.69
C VAL A 346 -1.93 16.09 -18.59
N ALA A 347 -1.43 15.13 -19.37
CA ALA A 347 -0.33 15.34 -20.30
C ALA A 347 -0.68 16.40 -21.36
N ALA A 348 -1.93 16.43 -21.83
CA ALA A 348 -2.39 17.46 -22.79
C ALA A 348 -2.51 18.86 -22.14
N ILE A 349 -2.92 18.92 -20.86
CA ILE A 349 -2.98 20.17 -20.09
C ILE A 349 -1.57 20.72 -19.84
N ASP A 350 -0.63 19.87 -19.47
CA ASP A 350 0.77 20.28 -19.21
C ASP A 350 1.49 20.78 -20.49
N ALA A 351 1.04 20.35 -21.66
CA ALA A 351 1.56 20.81 -22.95
C ALA A 351 1.03 22.18 -23.39
N LEU A 352 0.06 22.77 -22.67
CA LEU A 352 -0.49 24.07 -23.04
C LEU A 352 0.49 25.23 -22.67
N ASP A 353 0.54 26.24 -23.52
CA ASP A 353 1.46 27.40 -23.41
C ASP A 353 1.23 28.27 -22.16
N PHE A 354 0.10 28.12 -21.51
CA PHE A 354 -0.29 28.88 -20.34
C PHE A 354 -0.22 28.06 -19.03
N THR A 355 0.21 26.81 -19.09
CA THR A 355 0.43 25.97 -17.89
C THR A 355 1.87 26.09 -17.43
N GLU A 356 2.07 26.41 -16.15
CA GLU A 356 3.39 26.49 -15.53
C GLU A 356 3.71 25.23 -14.72
N GLY A 357 4.74 24.50 -15.15
CA GLY A 357 5.17 23.26 -14.51
C GLY A 357 4.19 22.11 -14.73
N ALA A 358 4.40 21.02 -14.01
CA ALA A 358 3.57 19.83 -14.11
C ALA A 358 2.30 19.95 -13.24
N THR A 359 1.18 19.53 -13.79
CA THR A 359 -0.06 19.37 -13.03
C THR A 359 0.11 18.30 -11.97
N ARG A 360 -0.20 18.63 -10.71
CA ARG A 360 -0.26 17.66 -9.64
C ARG A 360 -1.56 16.87 -9.74
N LEU A 361 -1.43 15.56 -9.84
CA LEU A 361 -2.54 14.61 -9.83
C LEU A 361 -2.46 13.78 -8.55
N ILE A 362 -3.52 13.74 -7.74
CA ILE A 362 -3.63 12.88 -6.56
C ILE A 362 -4.96 12.14 -6.66
N ARG A 363 -4.93 10.84 -6.42
CA ARG A 363 -6.11 9.98 -6.41
C ARG A 363 -6.88 10.15 -5.10
N MET A 364 -8.21 10.06 -5.16
CA MET A 364 -9.10 10.24 -4.02
C MET A 364 -9.78 8.90 -3.70
N GLU A 365 -9.68 8.47 -2.45
CA GLU A 365 -10.25 7.21 -1.97
C GLU A 365 -11.34 7.50 -0.95
N ASP A 366 -12.55 7.74 -1.43
CA ASP A 366 -13.70 8.06 -0.59
C ASP A 366 -14.32 6.84 0.10
N GLN A 367 -13.95 5.63 -0.33
CA GLN A 367 -14.56 4.38 0.13
C GLN A 367 -13.89 3.75 1.36
N THR A 368 -12.85 4.38 1.91
CA THR A 368 -12.31 4.00 3.21
C THR A 368 -13.35 4.34 4.28
N CYS A 369 -14.07 3.36 4.78
CA CYS A 369 -15.18 3.46 5.74
C CYS A 369 -16.57 3.62 5.09
N ARG A 370 -17.06 2.61 4.37
CA ARG A 370 -18.52 2.43 4.28
C ARG A 370 -19.01 2.05 5.68
N THR A 371 -19.83 2.90 6.28
CA THR A 371 -20.52 2.55 7.53
C THR A 371 -21.44 1.36 7.28
N LEU A 372 -21.58 0.47 8.28
CA LEU A 372 -22.43 -0.74 8.25
C LEU A 372 -23.90 -0.52 7.80
N GLY A 373 -24.31 0.70 7.50
CA GLY A 373 -25.64 1.06 7.03
C GLY A 373 -25.79 1.25 5.51
N GLU A 374 -24.70 1.07 4.74
CA GLU A 374 -24.72 1.24 3.27
C GLU A 374 -24.55 -0.08 2.50
N ILE A 375 -24.58 -1.22 3.21
CA ILE A 375 -24.59 -2.56 2.63
C ILE A 375 -26.03 -3.05 2.64
N GLU A 376 -26.83 -2.56 1.70
CA GLU A 376 -28.10 -3.17 1.28
C GLU A 376 -28.03 -3.63 -0.18
#